data_599c72c6975424af63f0e02b2c249c5b
#
_entry.id   599c72c6975424af63f0e02b2c249c5b
#
_cell.length_a   1.000
_cell.length_b   1.000
_cell.length_c   1.000
_cell.angle_alpha   90.00
_cell.angle_beta   90.00
_cell.angle_gamma   90.00
#
_symmetry.space_group_name_H-M   'P 1'
#
loop_
_entity.id
_entity.type
_entity.pdbx_description
1 polymer ?
#
loop_
_entity_poly.entity_id
_entity_poly.type
_entity_poly.pdbx_seq_one_letter_code
_entity_poly.pdbx_strand_id
1 'polypeptide(L)'
;MPLDRYRAKRDFGRTPEPGPGEVRRVDAPGGCGRFVVHRHRASRLHYDLRLEIDGVLASWALPKGPTRDPDERRFAARTEDHPLEYLEFEGGIPTGEYGAGDSICWDWGTFEPELSWDPGAAVRDGELKLRLRGEKLAGRFTLVRTGGREGSRVGRDASRSGRAKGGAEEGESWLRIAKAGSEAIPGWNPEDQPASVKTGRTNDEVAAGIEPRFDRPAPGPLPTLDLPGSRLQQLPPFVEPMLATPGAAPFDGEDWLFEPKWDGYRVQAIVAGRQVTLRTRNRHDAGRYFPELLGPPTWLAAAEAIIDGEVVALDPDGRPDFGLLQARLGGGFSSSGIPASPAAKAAGKQAPLVYMAFDLPWCGGRSYLDVPLEERKELLRLVLREHPRVRFGGHVARDGVAFFAAAAAQGLEGAMAKHRRSRYEAGRRSTAWLKLKVRPTQELVVGGYVPGQGSHRDLGALIVGVMDGGRLRFAGRVGSGLDTATRARLRTALDSLARPTHPFDIAPADLARTPEAIWAVPETVIRAEIGGWSRDGIVRQATFVEEAPDVDPASVGRQEAVGPEAAARALAKSGIGRTRAGSTRAGSTRAGSTR
;
A
#
# COMPACT_ATOMS: atom_id res chain seq x y z
N MET A 1 -9.33 -30.27 16.67
CA MET A 1 -8.52 -29.06 16.48
C MET A 1 -7.36 -29.35 15.55
N PRO A 2 -6.71 -28.39 14.90
CA PRO A 2 -5.65 -28.68 13.92
C PRO A 2 -4.49 -29.52 14.45
N LEU A 3 -4.12 -29.39 15.73
CA LEU A 3 -2.99 -30.10 16.35
C LEU A 3 -3.37 -31.37 17.15
N ASP A 4 -4.60 -31.85 17.10
CA ASP A 4 -5.03 -33.02 17.89
C ASP A 4 -4.28 -34.29 17.47
N ARG A 5 -4.06 -34.50 16.16
CA ARG A 5 -3.28 -35.63 15.64
C ARG A 5 -1.82 -35.57 16.04
N TYR A 6 -1.24 -34.38 16.06
CA TYR A 6 0.13 -34.13 16.51
C TYR A 6 0.30 -34.50 17.98
N ARG A 7 -0.63 -34.05 18.84
CA ARG A 7 -0.65 -34.39 20.28
C ARG A 7 -0.81 -35.87 20.55
N ALA A 8 -1.71 -36.53 19.82
CA ALA A 8 -2.00 -37.93 20.04
C ALA A 8 -0.88 -38.91 19.71
N LYS A 9 0.10 -38.47 18.90
CA LYS A 9 1.21 -39.30 18.41
C LYS A 9 2.51 -39.11 19.20
N ARG A 10 2.60 -38.19 20.16
CA ARG A 10 3.84 -37.81 20.82
C ARG A 10 3.74 -37.80 22.34
N ASP A 11 4.81 -38.26 22.97
CA ASP A 11 5.06 -38.07 24.40
C ASP A 11 6.12 -36.98 24.59
N PHE A 12 5.69 -35.76 24.89
CA PHE A 12 6.57 -34.60 25.05
C PHE A 12 7.49 -34.67 26.28
N GLY A 13 7.33 -35.67 27.15
CA GLY A 13 8.29 -35.98 28.20
C GLY A 13 9.49 -36.80 27.70
N ARG A 14 9.40 -37.39 26.48
CA ARG A 14 10.37 -38.31 25.91
C ARG A 14 10.97 -37.83 24.57
N THR A 15 10.30 -36.91 23.89
CA THR A 15 10.81 -36.32 22.63
C THR A 15 11.24 -34.86 22.84
N PRO A 16 12.34 -34.39 22.19
CA PRO A 16 12.71 -32.99 22.20
C PRO A 16 11.87 -32.12 21.23
N GLU A 17 10.91 -32.71 20.55
CA GLU A 17 10.03 -31.99 19.65
C GLU A 17 9.21 -30.93 20.41
N PRO A 18 8.94 -29.74 19.79
CA PRO A 18 8.16 -28.69 20.41
C PRO A 18 6.76 -29.20 20.82
N GLY A 19 6.34 -28.86 22.03
CA GLY A 19 4.95 -29.07 22.46
C GLY A 19 3.98 -28.25 21.62
N PRO A 20 2.70 -28.63 21.57
CA PRO A 20 1.70 -27.88 20.84
C PRO A 20 1.42 -26.56 21.56
N GLY A 21 1.94 -25.44 21.02
CA GLY A 21 1.65 -24.09 21.45
C GLY A 21 0.20 -23.64 21.17
N GLU A 22 -0.10 -22.39 21.47
CA GLU A 22 -1.39 -21.79 21.08
C GLU A 22 -1.45 -21.63 19.55
N VAL A 23 -2.53 -22.13 18.94
CA VAL A 23 -2.82 -21.88 17.53
C VAL A 23 -3.27 -20.43 17.39
N ARG A 24 -2.39 -19.57 16.93
CA ARG A 24 -2.71 -18.18 16.59
C ARG A 24 -2.79 -18.04 15.07
N ARG A 25 -3.99 -17.82 14.56
CA ARG A 25 -4.18 -17.47 13.16
C ARG A 25 -3.60 -16.08 12.93
N VAL A 26 -2.61 -15.97 12.05
CA VAL A 26 -2.05 -14.71 11.59
C VAL A 26 -2.58 -14.47 10.19
N ASP A 27 -3.46 -13.48 10.03
CA ASP A 27 -3.95 -13.06 8.72
C ASP A 27 -2.87 -12.20 8.07
N ALA A 28 -1.91 -12.86 7.44
CA ALA A 28 -0.85 -12.18 6.70
C ALA A 28 -1.37 -11.64 5.35
N PRO A 29 -0.85 -10.49 4.85
CA PRO A 29 -1.24 -9.94 3.58
C PRO A 29 -1.11 -10.96 2.44
N GLY A 30 -2.17 -11.09 1.64
CA GLY A 30 -2.17 -11.98 0.48
C GLY A 30 -2.12 -13.46 0.78
N GLY A 31 -2.39 -13.88 2.02
CA GLY A 31 -2.27 -15.28 2.43
C GLY A 31 -0.82 -15.78 2.44
N CYS A 32 0.16 -14.87 2.46
CA CYS A 32 1.57 -15.22 2.59
C CYS A 32 1.85 -15.93 3.91
N GLY A 33 2.88 -16.78 3.92
CA GLY A 33 3.28 -17.51 5.11
C GLY A 33 4.77 -17.83 5.09
N ARG A 34 5.27 -18.34 6.21
CA ARG A 34 6.63 -18.91 6.30
C ARG A 34 6.57 -20.36 5.89
N PHE A 35 7.70 -20.89 5.46
CA PHE A 35 7.86 -22.32 5.25
C PHE A 35 9.19 -22.83 5.79
N VAL A 36 9.21 -24.11 6.09
CA VAL A 36 10.43 -24.88 6.36
C VAL A 36 10.39 -26.19 5.60
N VAL A 37 11.52 -26.65 5.16
CA VAL A 37 11.73 -28.01 4.67
C VAL A 37 12.70 -28.70 5.61
N HIS A 38 12.25 -29.75 6.28
CA HIS A 38 13.13 -30.59 7.08
C HIS A 38 13.67 -31.74 6.22
N ARG A 39 14.97 -32.00 6.28
CA ARG A 39 15.56 -33.23 5.79
C ARG A 39 15.58 -34.21 6.96
N HIS A 40 14.70 -35.21 6.89
CA HIS A 40 14.44 -36.14 7.97
C HIS A 40 14.92 -37.54 7.61
N ARG A 41 15.86 -38.07 8.40
CA ARG A 41 16.37 -39.40 8.27
C ARG A 41 15.75 -40.30 9.34
N ALA A 42 14.54 -40.78 9.09
CA ALA A 42 13.85 -41.79 9.89
C ALA A 42 14.22 -43.21 9.39
N SER A 43 13.26 -44.11 9.24
CA SER A 43 13.49 -45.42 8.61
C SER A 43 13.98 -45.33 7.17
N ARG A 44 13.64 -44.26 6.48
CA ARG A 44 14.13 -43.84 5.15
C ARG A 44 14.29 -42.33 5.13
N LEU A 45 15.29 -41.87 4.37
CA LEU A 45 15.43 -40.44 4.12
C LEU A 45 14.25 -39.90 3.34
N HIS A 46 13.70 -38.81 3.81
CA HIS A 46 12.65 -38.03 3.15
C HIS A 46 12.77 -36.55 3.55
N TYR A 47 11.97 -35.70 2.89
CA TYR A 47 11.90 -34.29 3.17
C TYR A 47 10.48 -33.91 3.54
N ASP A 48 10.31 -33.12 4.59
CA ASP A 48 9.02 -32.61 5.04
C ASP A 48 8.87 -31.15 4.69
N LEU A 49 8.02 -30.83 3.70
CA LEU A 49 7.61 -29.46 3.40
C LEU A 49 6.50 -29.06 4.36
N ARG A 50 6.69 -27.96 5.06
CA ARG A 50 5.75 -27.40 6.02
C ARG A 50 5.48 -25.94 5.70
N LEU A 51 4.19 -25.57 5.53
CA LEU A 51 3.74 -24.23 5.18
C LEU A 51 2.91 -23.66 6.34
N GLU A 52 3.22 -22.45 6.78
CA GLU A 52 2.45 -21.73 7.78
C GLU A 52 1.10 -21.28 7.20
N ILE A 53 0.05 -22.02 7.54
CA ILE A 53 -1.32 -21.81 7.07
C ILE A 53 -2.27 -21.92 8.27
N ASP A 54 -3.18 -20.98 8.44
CA ASP A 54 -4.19 -20.97 9.51
C ASP A 54 -3.61 -21.13 10.93
N GLY A 55 -2.38 -20.63 11.17
CA GLY A 55 -1.71 -20.64 12.48
C GLY A 55 -1.05 -21.97 12.85
N VAL A 56 -0.89 -22.87 11.89
CA VAL A 56 -0.15 -24.14 12.03
C VAL A 56 0.78 -24.35 10.83
N LEU A 57 1.65 -25.34 10.90
CA LEU A 57 2.45 -25.80 9.79
C LEU A 57 1.73 -26.95 9.07
N ALA A 58 1.01 -26.63 8.00
CA ALA A 58 0.44 -27.61 7.09
C ALA A 58 1.57 -28.40 6.42
N SER A 59 1.57 -29.75 6.51
CA SER A 59 2.77 -30.56 6.27
C SER A 59 2.58 -31.65 5.23
N TRP A 60 3.62 -31.85 4.39
CA TRP A 60 3.69 -32.89 3.37
C TRP A 60 5.06 -33.57 3.40
N ALA A 61 5.09 -34.90 3.49
CA ALA A 61 6.31 -35.69 3.34
C ALA A 61 6.60 -35.98 1.87
N LEU A 62 7.82 -35.69 1.42
CA LEU A 62 8.33 -35.90 0.07
C LEU A 62 9.42 -37.00 0.09
N PRO A 63 9.12 -38.26 -0.27
CA PRO A 63 10.10 -39.37 -0.16
C PRO A 63 11.33 -39.21 -1.05
N LYS A 64 11.22 -38.48 -2.16
CA LYS A 64 12.34 -38.18 -3.10
C LYS A 64 12.86 -36.76 -2.96
N GLY A 65 12.44 -36.04 -1.92
CA GLY A 65 12.78 -34.64 -1.72
C GLY A 65 12.11 -33.68 -2.72
N PRO A 66 12.26 -32.35 -2.48
CA PRO A 66 11.82 -31.34 -3.41
C PRO A 66 12.68 -31.31 -4.68
N THR A 67 12.20 -30.64 -5.74
CA THR A 67 12.99 -30.39 -6.95
C THR A 67 12.69 -28.99 -7.50
N ARG A 68 13.65 -28.38 -8.20
CA ARG A 68 13.50 -27.16 -9.01
C ARG A 68 13.41 -27.50 -10.51
N ASP A 69 13.50 -28.79 -10.85
CA ASP A 69 13.35 -29.27 -12.22
C ASP A 69 11.86 -29.25 -12.62
N PRO A 70 11.46 -28.50 -13.63
CA PRO A 70 10.06 -28.38 -14.05
C PRO A 70 9.54 -29.66 -14.76
N ASP A 71 10.42 -30.52 -15.25
CA ASP A 71 10.06 -31.80 -15.90
C ASP A 71 9.79 -32.89 -14.88
N GLU A 72 10.18 -32.68 -13.63
CA GLU A 72 9.97 -33.65 -12.56
C GLU A 72 8.71 -33.38 -11.72
N ARG A 73 7.97 -34.44 -11.46
CA ARG A 73 6.86 -34.47 -10.51
C ARG A 73 7.25 -35.26 -9.27
N ARG A 74 7.07 -34.66 -8.11
CA ARG A 74 7.38 -35.31 -6.83
C ARG A 74 6.11 -35.64 -6.09
N PHE A 75 5.99 -36.91 -5.69
CA PHE A 75 4.94 -37.34 -4.78
C PHE A 75 5.09 -36.68 -3.42
N ALA A 76 3.99 -36.24 -2.83
CA ALA A 76 3.91 -35.64 -1.52
C ALA A 76 2.73 -36.27 -0.75
N ALA A 77 3.01 -36.85 0.42
CA ALA A 77 1.98 -37.37 1.29
C ALA A 77 1.56 -36.31 2.32
N ARG A 78 0.27 -36.00 2.42
CA ARG A 78 -0.24 -35.10 3.47
C ARG A 78 -0.07 -35.78 4.82
N THR A 79 0.61 -35.09 5.76
CA THR A 79 0.80 -35.54 7.14
C THR A 79 0.00 -34.69 8.11
N GLU A 80 0.13 -34.94 9.42
CA GLU A 80 -0.48 -34.08 10.44
C GLU A 80 0.11 -32.66 10.42
N ASP A 81 -0.71 -31.68 10.83
CA ASP A 81 -0.24 -30.31 11.02
C ASP A 81 0.66 -30.22 12.25
N HIS A 82 1.69 -29.37 12.18
CA HIS A 82 2.67 -29.17 13.25
C HIS A 82 2.52 -27.76 13.86
N PRO A 83 2.97 -27.55 15.12
CA PRO A 83 3.00 -26.23 15.72
C PRO A 83 4.03 -25.32 15.03
N LEU A 84 3.86 -23.99 15.14
CA LEU A 84 4.75 -23.00 14.49
C LEU A 84 6.18 -23.08 15.04
N GLU A 85 6.35 -23.49 16.28
CA GLU A 85 7.66 -23.69 16.91
C GLU A 85 8.50 -24.74 16.18
N TYR A 86 7.86 -25.61 15.41
CA TYR A 86 8.55 -26.62 14.59
C TYR A 86 9.32 -26.03 13.39
N LEU A 87 9.11 -24.72 13.06
CA LEU A 87 9.90 -24.02 12.06
C LEU A 87 11.42 -24.08 12.34
N GLU A 88 11.78 -24.10 13.62
CA GLU A 88 13.18 -24.09 14.05
C GLU A 88 13.66 -25.44 14.62
N PHE A 89 12.84 -26.45 14.57
CA PHE A 89 13.21 -27.75 15.15
C PHE A 89 14.34 -28.41 14.35
N GLU A 90 15.44 -28.66 15.02
CA GLU A 90 16.57 -29.45 14.52
C GLU A 90 17.13 -30.32 15.65
N GLY A 91 17.19 -31.64 15.42
CA GLY A 91 17.65 -32.58 16.45
C GLY A 91 17.31 -34.03 16.18
N GLY A 92 17.66 -34.88 17.12
CA GLY A 92 17.36 -36.32 17.09
C GLY A 92 16.05 -36.62 17.82
N ILE A 93 15.14 -37.36 17.19
CA ILE A 93 13.93 -37.92 17.81
C ILE A 93 14.28 -39.33 18.29
N PRO A 94 14.11 -39.67 19.58
CA PRO A 94 14.55 -40.94 20.15
C PRO A 94 13.92 -42.19 19.49
N THR A 95 14.67 -43.27 19.46
CA THR A 95 14.20 -44.56 18.96
C THR A 95 13.00 -45.04 19.78
N GLY A 96 11.93 -45.45 19.10
CA GLY A 96 10.68 -45.90 19.71
C GLY A 96 9.60 -44.82 19.78
N GLU A 97 9.98 -43.55 19.56
CA GLU A 97 9.01 -42.46 19.43
C GLU A 97 8.53 -42.31 17.97
N TYR A 98 7.38 -41.67 17.77
CA TYR A 98 6.84 -41.43 16.44
C TYR A 98 7.75 -40.47 15.67
N GLY A 99 8.17 -40.85 14.46
CA GLY A 99 9.12 -40.07 13.67
C GLY A 99 10.59 -40.20 14.10
N ALA A 100 10.95 -41.29 14.87
CA ALA A 100 12.31 -41.52 15.32
C ALA A 100 13.36 -41.38 14.20
N GLY A 101 14.43 -40.65 14.52
CA GLY A 101 15.53 -40.33 13.58
C GLY A 101 16.03 -38.89 13.78
N ASP A 102 16.88 -38.44 12.90
CA ASP A 102 17.46 -37.09 12.95
C ASP A 102 16.86 -36.17 11.87
N SER A 103 16.52 -34.96 12.28
CA SER A 103 15.92 -33.94 11.45
C SER A 103 16.75 -32.66 11.46
N ILE A 104 16.93 -32.03 10.29
CA ILE A 104 17.58 -30.74 10.15
C ILE A 104 16.70 -29.74 9.40
N CYS A 105 16.83 -28.46 9.72
CA CYS A 105 16.21 -27.37 8.95
C CYS A 105 16.97 -27.21 7.62
N TRP A 106 16.62 -28.03 6.62
CA TRP A 106 17.33 -28.10 5.34
C TRP A 106 17.16 -26.84 4.51
N ASP A 107 15.94 -26.25 4.50
CA ASP A 107 15.63 -24.96 3.87
C ASP A 107 14.48 -24.27 4.61
N TRP A 108 14.43 -22.98 4.56
CA TRP A 108 13.34 -22.16 5.05
C TRP A 108 13.21 -20.84 4.29
N GLY A 109 12.10 -20.15 4.50
CA GLY A 109 11.82 -18.88 3.84
C GLY A 109 10.37 -18.47 3.97
N THR A 110 9.88 -17.74 2.97
CA THR A 110 8.50 -17.31 2.86
C THR A 110 7.85 -17.87 1.60
N PHE A 111 6.53 -17.97 1.60
CA PHE A 111 5.76 -18.29 0.41
C PHE A 111 4.66 -17.27 0.15
N GLU A 112 4.31 -17.11 -1.12
CA GLU A 112 3.22 -16.27 -1.61
C GLU A 112 2.27 -17.16 -2.43
N PRO A 113 0.97 -17.25 -2.09
CA PRO A 113 -0.02 -17.89 -2.96
C PRO A 113 -0.17 -17.12 -4.28
N GLU A 114 -0.29 -17.81 -5.42
CA GLU A 114 -0.38 -17.13 -6.71
C GLU A 114 -1.81 -16.80 -7.15
N LEU A 115 -2.78 -17.63 -6.81
CA LEU A 115 -4.16 -17.50 -7.30
C LEU A 115 -5.22 -17.50 -6.19
N SER A 116 -4.83 -17.73 -4.94
CA SER A 116 -5.72 -17.77 -3.80
C SER A 116 -5.20 -16.87 -2.69
N TRP A 117 -6.09 -16.10 -2.10
CA TRP A 117 -5.81 -15.28 -0.92
C TRP A 117 -6.00 -16.05 0.39
N ASP A 118 -6.62 -17.21 0.30
CA ASP A 118 -6.83 -18.15 1.40
C ASP A 118 -6.14 -19.47 1.04
N PRO A 119 -4.87 -19.66 1.45
CA PRO A 119 -4.14 -20.89 1.19
C PRO A 119 -4.75 -22.09 1.92
N GLY A 120 -5.44 -21.88 3.05
CA GLY A 120 -6.17 -22.91 3.75
C GLY A 120 -7.35 -23.43 2.93
N ALA A 121 -8.14 -22.56 2.32
CA ALA A 121 -9.19 -22.95 1.38
C ALA A 121 -8.60 -23.68 0.17
N ALA A 122 -7.51 -23.15 -0.42
CA ALA A 122 -6.83 -23.77 -1.57
C ALA A 122 -6.35 -25.20 -1.27
N VAL A 123 -5.85 -25.44 -0.06
CA VAL A 123 -5.48 -26.79 0.41
C VAL A 123 -6.72 -27.67 0.56
N ARG A 124 -7.81 -27.17 1.15
CA ARG A 124 -9.07 -27.91 1.26
C ARG A 124 -9.66 -28.27 -0.10
N ASP A 125 -9.56 -27.35 -1.08
CA ASP A 125 -10.03 -27.56 -2.45
C ASP A 125 -9.11 -28.51 -3.26
N GLY A 126 -7.89 -28.75 -2.78
CA GLY A 126 -6.96 -29.71 -3.36
C GLY A 126 -5.99 -29.14 -4.40
N GLU A 127 -5.85 -27.82 -4.55
CA GLU A 127 -4.85 -27.19 -5.40
C GLU A 127 -4.32 -25.92 -4.77
N LEU A 128 -3.03 -25.90 -4.44
CA LEU A 128 -2.31 -24.72 -3.95
C LEU A 128 -1.19 -24.35 -4.91
N LYS A 129 -1.30 -23.20 -5.56
CA LYS A 129 -0.23 -22.58 -6.38
C LYS A 129 0.45 -21.52 -5.56
N LEU A 130 1.78 -21.58 -5.48
CA LEU A 130 2.57 -20.70 -4.65
C LEU A 130 3.95 -20.42 -5.22
N ARG A 131 4.55 -19.32 -4.81
CA ARG A 131 5.95 -18.99 -5.02
C ARG A 131 6.70 -19.14 -3.71
N LEU A 132 7.76 -19.94 -3.70
CA LEU A 132 8.69 -20.07 -2.58
C LEU A 132 9.85 -19.08 -2.74
N ARG A 133 10.29 -18.52 -1.62
CA ARG A 133 11.47 -17.68 -1.48
C ARG A 133 12.33 -18.22 -0.34
N GLY A 134 12.96 -19.34 -0.58
CA GLY A 134 13.90 -19.99 0.32
C GLY A 134 15.34 -19.74 -0.07
N GLU A 135 16.27 -20.23 0.74
CA GLU A 135 17.70 -20.18 0.46
C GLU A 135 18.12 -21.19 -0.63
N LYS A 136 17.44 -22.34 -0.68
CA LYS A 136 17.66 -23.41 -1.66
C LYS A 136 16.51 -23.58 -2.63
N LEU A 137 15.27 -23.46 -2.13
CA LEU A 137 14.06 -23.56 -2.92
C LEU A 137 13.51 -22.17 -3.25
N ALA A 138 13.68 -21.74 -4.47
CA ALA A 138 13.07 -20.54 -5.01
C ALA A 138 12.29 -20.90 -6.27
N GLY A 139 11.19 -20.16 -6.54
CA GLY A 139 10.39 -20.30 -7.74
C GLY A 139 8.95 -20.67 -7.49
N ARG A 140 8.27 -21.00 -8.60
CA ARG A 140 6.83 -21.28 -8.62
C ARG A 140 6.56 -22.76 -8.51
N PHE A 141 5.63 -23.13 -7.64
CA PHE A 141 5.26 -24.52 -7.39
C PHE A 141 3.76 -24.72 -7.33
N THR A 142 3.32 -25.91 -7.65
CA THR A 142 1.92 -26.33 -7.43
C THR A 142 1.90 -27.58 -6.59
N LEU A 143 1.09 -27.58 -5.52
CA LEU A 143 0.66 -28.76 -4.80
C LEU A 143 -0.74 -29.12 -5.29
N VAL A 144 -0.94 -30.32 -5.80
CA VAL A 144 -2.25 -30.78 -6.28
C VAL A 144 -2.58 -32.15 -5.70
N ARG A 145 -3.79 -32.29 -5.14
CA ARG A 145 -4.29 -33.56 -4.59
C ARG A 145 -4.63 -34.53 -5.71
N THR A 146 -4.08 -35.75 -5.62
CA THR A 146 -4.31 -36.82 -6.57
C THR A 146 -5.15 -37.92 -5.90
N GLY A 147 -6.44 -37.93 -6.15
CA GLY A 147 -7.34 -38.98 -5.61
C GLY A 147 -8.44 -38.40 -4.70
N GLY A 148 -9.70 -38.48 -5.13
CA GLY A 148 -10.87 -38.04 -4.40
C GLY A 148 -11.96 -37.36 -5.22
N ARG A 149 -12.01 -37.55 -6.54
CA ARG A 149 -13.22 -37.30 -7.35
C ARG A 149 -13.53 -38.51 -8.21
N GLU A 150 -14.65 -39.17 -7.94
CA GLU A 150 -15.34 -40.02 -8.91
C GLU A 150 -15.58 -39.16 -10.17
N GLY A 151 -15.00 -39.57 -11.28
CA GLY A 151 -15.30 -39.00 -12.60
C GLY A 151 -14.20 -38.32 -13.34
N SER A 152 -13.08 -39.00 -13.65
CA SER A 152 -12.36 -38.76 -14.88
C SER A 152 -11.60 -40.01 -15.31
N ARG A 153 -12.12 -40.64 -16.37
CA ARG A 153 -11.48 -41.75 -17.06
C ARG A 153 -10.31 -41.25 -17.86
N VAL A 154 -9.09 -41.48 -17.41
CA VAL A 154 -7.92 -41.68 -18.32
C VAL A 154 -6.92 -42.61 -17.62
N GLY A 155 -6.60 -43.74 -18.29
CA GLY A 155 -5.40 -44.53 -18.03
C GLY A 155 -5.54 -45.67 -17.03
N ARG A 156 -6.24 -46.77 -17.42
CA ARG A 156 -5.97 -48.11 -16.88
C ARG A 156 -4.59 -48.54 -17.42
N ASP A 157 -3.63 -48.70 -16.50
CA ASP A 157 -2.73 -49.85 -16.45
C ASP A 157 -1.72 -49.69 -15.31
N ALA A 158 -1.94 -50.39 -14.23
CA ALA A 158 -0.89 -50.89 -13.31
C ALA A 158 -1.60 -51.68 -12.19
N SER A 159 -2.00 -52.91 -12.52
CA SER A 159 -2.39 -53.89 -11.53
C SER A 159 -1.18 -54.72 -11.11
N ARG A 160 -1.15 -55.04 -9.82
CA ARG A 160 -0.38 -56.10 -9.13
C ARG A 160 0.99 -55.74 -8.61
N SER A 161 1.03 -55.47 -7.29
CA SER A 161 1.73 -56.39 -6.36
C SER A 161 1.71 -55.84 -4.92
N GLY A 162 1.56 -56.73 -3.92
CA GLY A 162 2.03 -56.53 -2.57
C GLY A 162 1.00 -56.10 -1.52
N ARG A 163 0.20 -57.04 -1.04
CA ARG A 163 -0.58 -56.97 0.21
C ARG A 163 0.38 -56.92 1.40
N ALA A 164 0.60 -55.74 1.98
CA ALA A 164 1.20 -55.60 3.31
C ALA A 164 0.10 -55.25 4.31
N LYS A 165 -0.09 -56.13 5.28
CA LYS A 165 -0.94 -55.92 6.46
C LYS A 165 -0.22 -54.95 7.40
N GLY A 166 -0.85 -53.83 7.71
CA GLY A 166 -0.46 -52.85 8.71
C GLY A 166 -1.32 -51.62 8.52
N GLY A 167 -2.29 -51.39 9.44
CA GLY A 167 -3.26 -50.30 9.34
C GLY A 167 -2.60 -48.94 9.31
N ALA A 168 -2.32 -48.42 8.12
CA ALA A 168 -2.02 -47.04 7.88
C ALA A 168 -3.31 -46.38 7.39
N GLU A 169 -3.84 -45.42 8.13
CA GLU A 169 -4.81 -44.47 7.60
C GLU A 169 -4.29 -43.94 6.27
N GLU A 170 -5.07 -44.02 5.20
CA GLU A 170 -4.71 -43.50 3.87
C GLU A 170 -4.48 -42.02 3.98
N GLY A 171 -3.21 -41.57 4.03
CA GLY A 171 -2.81 -40.17 3.90
C GLY A 171 -3.18 -39.66 2.51
N GLU A 172 -3.72 -38.45 2.41
CA GLU A 172 -4.05 -37.83 1.13
C GLU A 172 -2.78 -37.76 0.25
N SER A 173 -2.94 -38.27 -0.98
CA SER A 173 -1.87 -38.25 -1.97
C SER A 173 -1.87 -36.94 -2.74
N TRP A 174 -0.70 -36.30 -2.81
CA TRP A 174 -0.48 -35.05 -3.52
C TRP A 174 0.69 -35.17 -4.49
N LEU A 175 0.71 -34.28 -5.50
CA LEU A 175 1.86 -34.06 -6.37
C LEU A 175 2.38 -32.66 -6.16
N ARG A 176 3.70 -32.53 -5.99
CA ARG A 176 4.42 -31.27 -6.06
C ARG A 176 5.06 -31.12 -7.44
N ILE A 177 4.76 -30.01 -8.12
CA ILE A 177 5.21 -29.72 -9.48
C ILE A 177 5.94 -28.39 -9.45
N ALA A 178 7.22 -28.37 -9.86
CA ALA A 178 7.93 -27.13 -10.16
C ALA A 178 7.42 -26.56 -11.49
N LYS A 179 7.31 -25.23 -11.59
CA LYS A 179 6.91 -24.56 -12.82
C LYS A 179 8.12 -23.98 -13.54
N ALA A 180 8.08 -24.01 -14.86
CA ALA A 180 9.09 -23.34 -15.68
C ALA A 180 9.14 -21.84 -15.35
N GLY A 181 10.34 -21.26 -15.31
CA GLY A 181 10.62 -19.87 -14.99
C GLY A 181 12.10 -19.64 -14.79
N SER A 182 12.50 -18.42 -14.45
CA SER A 182 13.91 -18.05 -14.26
C SER A 182 14.60 -18.81 -13.11
N GLU A 183 13.83 -19.29 -12.14
CA GLU A 183 14.32 -20.04 -10.98
C GLU A 183 14.34 -21.57 -11.21
N ALA A 184 13.81 -22.07 -12.34
CA ALA A 184 13.81 -23.49 -12.66
C ALA A 184 15.23 -23.95 -13.03
N ILE A 185 15.63 -25.12 -12.54
CA ILE A 185 16.96 -25.69 -12.81
C ILE A 185 16.78 -27.17 -13.21
N PRO A 186 16.94 -27.52 -14.49
CA PRO A 186 16.89 -28.91 -14.94
C PRO A 186 17.95 -29.78 -14.24
N GLY A 187 17.55 -30.98 -13.85
CA GLY A 187 18.44 -31.92 -13.15
C GLY A 187 18.84 -31.56 -11.73
N TRP A 188 18.15 -30.55 -11.12
CA TRP A 188 18.44 -30.11 -9.76
C TRP A 188 18.18 -31.22 -8.71
N ASN A 189 19.17 -31.49 -7.84
CA ASN A 189 19.10 -32.53 -6.83
C ASN A 189 19.24 -31.92 -5.42
N PRO A 190 18.30 -32.16 -4.48
CA PRO A 190 18.38 -31.65 -3.10
C PRO A 190 19.61 -32.20 -2.32
N GLU A 191 20.10 -33.38 -2.70
CA GLU A 191 21.27 -34.00 -2.04
C GLU A 191 22.61 -33.31 -2.35
N ASP A 192 22.65 -32.43 -3.36
CA ASP A 192 23.86 -31.62 -3.64
C ASP A 192 24.11 -30.55 -2.55
N GLN A 193 23.10 -30.26 -1.72
CA GLN A 193 23.19 -29.29 -0.64
C GLN A 193 22.61 -29.86 0.67
N PRO A 194 23.20 -30.90 1.28
CA PRO A 194 22.59 -31.66 2.38
C PRO A 194 22.60 -30.94 3.74
N ALA A 195 23.35 -29.84 3.90
CA ALA A 195 23.50 -29.16 5.18
C ALA A 195 22.29 -28.28 5.57
N SER A 196 22.09 -28.08 6.87
CA SER A 196 21.07 -27.19 7.46
C SER A 196 21.35 -25.73 7.12
N VAL A 197 20.31 -24.97 6.79
CA VAL A 197 20.38 -23.50 6.69
C VAL A 197 20.39 -22.84 8.08
N LYS A 198 19.91 -23.53 9.11
CA LYS A 198 19.89 -23.05 10.50
C LYS A 198 21.28 -23.16 11.14
N THR A 199 21.91 -24.33 11.07
CA THR A 199 23.14 -24.65 11.85
C THR A 199 24.35 -24.99 11.01
N GLY A 200 24.18 -25.18 9.71
CA GLY A 200 25.23 -25.63 8.80
C GLY A 200 25.56 -27.12 8.95
N ARG A 201 24.90 -27.87 9.84
CA ARG A 201 25.16 -29.30 10.07
C ARG A 201 24.43 -30.18 9.06
N THR A 202 24.99 -31.31 8.77
CA THR A 202 24.33 -32.44 8.09
C THR A 202 23.58 -33.31 9.11
N ASN A 203 22.72 -34.23 8.65
CA ASN A 203 22.09 -35.21 9.52
C ASN A 203 23.08 -36.09 10.27
N ASP A 204 24.21 -36.47 9.63
CA ASP A 204 25.26 -37.27 10.29
C ASP A 204 25.91 -36.52 11.45
N GLU A 205 26.16 -35.22 11.28
CA GLU A 205 26.73 -34.36 12.32
C GLU A 205 25.74 -34.12 13.46
N VAL A 206 24.44 -33.98 13.17
CA VAL A 206 23.40 -33.89 14.22
C VAL A 206 23.32 -35.21 15.00
N ALA A 207 23.31 -36.37 14.33
CA ALA A 207 23.28 -37.67 14.97
C ALA A 207 24.54 -37.92 15.81
N ALA A 208 25.70 -37.41 15.38
CA ALA A 208 26.97 -37.51 16.12
C ALA A 208 27.12 -36.46 17.24
N GLY A 209 26.11 -35.59 17.46
CA GLY A 209 26.15 -34.56 18.49
C GLY A 209 27.20 -33.46 18.23
N ILE A 210 27.59 -33.25 16.97
CA ILE A 210 28.55 -32.18 16.60
C ILE A 210 27.91 -30.82 16.84
N GLU A 211 28.67 -29.90 17.41
CA GLU A 211 28.21 -28.53 17.68
C GLU A 211 27.84 -27.77 16.38
N PRO A 212 26.81 -26.89 16.42
CA PRO A 212 26.47 -26.03 15.30
C PRO A 212 27.64 -25.15 14.85
N ARG A 213 27.82 -24.97 13.53
CA ARG A 213 28.78 -24.01 12.97
C ARG A 213 28.30 -22.56 13.19
N PHE A 214 27.02 -22.37 13.23
CA PHE A 214 26.29 -21.12 13.52
C PHE A 214 24.87 -21.48 14.01
N ASP A 215 24.13 -20.53 14.55
CA ASP A 215 22.72 -20.68 14.86
C ASP A 215 21.96 -19.46 14.32
N ARG A 216 21.18 -19.67 13.27
CA ARG A 216 20.40 -18.63 12.61
C ARG A 216 18.92 -18.79 12.98
N PRO A 217 18.23 -17.70 13.36
CA PRO A 217 16.79 -17.76 13.61
C PRO A 217 16.01 -17.99 12.31
N ALA A 218 14.88 -18.66 12.40
CA ALA A 218 13.92 -18.74 11.30
C ALA A 218 13.46 -17.33 10.86
N PRO A 219 12.95 -17.18 9.63
CA PRO A 219 12.30 -15.94 9.22
C PRO A 219 11.26 -15.50 10.25
N GLY A 220 11.33 -14.23 10.66
CA GLY A 220 10.41 -13.66 11.63
C GLY A 220 8.94 -13.78 11.17
N PRO A 221 7.98 -13.60 12.08
CA PRO A 221 6.57 -13.64 11.73
C PRO A 221 6.27 -12.58 10.67
N LEU A 222 5.43 -12.96 9.69
CA LEU A 222 4.98 -12.02 8.67
C LEU A 222 4.08 -10.95 9.30
N PRO A 223 4.06 -9.74 8.71
CA PRO A 223 3.16 -8.68 9.16
C PRO A 223 1.71 -9.17 9.14
N THR A 224 0.98 -8.89 10.17
CA THR A 224 -0.44 -9.19 10.26
C THR A 224 -1.29 -8.05 9.71
N LEU A 225 -2.46 -8.38 9.15
CA LEU A 225 -3.50 -7.39 8.86
C LEU A 225 -4.18 -6.85 10.14
N ASP A 226 -4.05 -7.54 11.26
CA ASP A 226 -4.60 -7.12 12.55
C ASP A 226 -3.66 -6.16 13.28
N LEU A 227 -3.60 -4.93 12.78
CA LEU A 227 -2.81 -3.86 13.40
C LEU A 227 -3.56 -3.19 14.56
N PRO A 228 -2.84 -2.72 15.60
CA PRO A 228 -3.45 -1.92 16.66
C PRO A 228 -4.19 -0.71 16.10
N GLY A 229 -5.49 -0.59 16.41
CA GLY A 229 -6.36 0.46 15.87
C GLY A 229 -7.10 0.06 14.60
N SER A 230 -6.79 -1.08 13.97
CA SER A 230 -7.60 -1.61 12.89
C SER A 230 -8.93 -2.15 13.41
N ARG A 231 -9.97 -2.12 12.58
CA ARG A 231 -11.32 -2.60 12.94
C ARG A 231 -11.90 -3.44 11.82
N LEU A 232 -12.53 -4.54 12.18
CA LEU A 232 -13.31 -5.34 11.22
C LEU A 232 -14.40 -4.47 10.60
N GLN A 233 -14.45 -4.43 9.30
CA GLN A 233 -15.40 -3.63 8.53
C GLN A 233 -15.56 -4.25 7.15
N GLN A 234 -16.81 -4.36 6.66
CA GLN A 234 -17.05 -4.71 5.26
C GLN A 234 -16.45 -3.66 4.33
N LEU A 235 -16.09 -4.06 3.10
CA LEU A 235 -15.55 -3.17 2.09
C LEU A 235 -16.53 -2.01 1.84
N PRO A 236 -16.18 -0.76 2.20
CA PRO A 236 -17.02 0.38 1.91
C PRO A 236 -16.93 0.74 0.41
N PRO A 237 -17.97 1.32 -0.18
CA PRO A 237 -17.94 1.71 -1.60
C PRO A 237 -16.97 2.85 -1.90
N PHE A 238 -16.53 3.58 -0.88
CA PHE A 238 -15.63 4.72 -0.96
C PHE A 238 -15.20 5.18 0.44
N VAL A 239 -14.00 5.73 0.56
CA VAL A 239 -13.52 6.44 1.76
C VAL A 239 -13.24 7.89 1.39
N GLU A 240 -13.88 8.86 2.08
CA GLU A 240 -13.62 10.27 1.79
C GLU A 240 -12.13 10.61 1.94
N PRO A 241 -11.48 11.18 0.93
CA PRO A 241 -10.06 11.46 1.00
C PRO A 241 -9.71 12.49 2.09
N MET A 242 -8.70 12.17 2.91
CA MET A 242 -8.10 13.14 3.83
C MET A 242 -7.39 14.25 3.07
N LEU A 243 -7.49 15.49 3.52
CA LEU A 243 -6.95 16.67 2.85
C LEU A 243 -5.79 17.27 3.64
N ALA A 244 -4.75 17.70 2.91
CA ALA A 244 -3.59 18.38 3.49
C ALA A 244 -3.83 19.88 3.66
N THR A 245 -3.16 20.46 4.67
CA THR A 245 -3.07 21.91 4.91
C THR A 245 -1.82 22.47 4.22
N PRO A 246 -1.80 23.73 3.75
CA PRO A 246 -0.57 24.37 3.30
C PRO A 246 0.49 24.42 4.39
N GLY A 247 1.73 24.03 4.09
CA GLY A 247 2.87 24.21 4.97
C GLY A 247 3.56 25.55 4.71
N ALA A 248 4.08 26.19 5.75
CA ALA A 248 4.69 27.52 5.66
C ALA A 248 6.05 27.50 4.95
N ALA A 249 6.88 26.50 5.24
CA ALA A 249 8.22 26.30 4.68
C ALA A 249 8.63 24.84 4.82
N PRO A 250 9.64 24.37 4.06
CA PRO A 250 10.30 23.10 4.30
C PRO A 250 10.93 23.05 5.70
N PHE A 251 10.93 21.88 6.31
CA PHE A 251 11.45 21.65 7.65
C PHE A 251 11.92 20.21 7.81
N ASP A 252 12.76 19.96 8.81
CA ASP A 252 13.17 18.64 9.25
C ASP A 252 12.40 18.23 10.52
N GLY A 253 12.16 16.94 10.73
CA GLY A 253 11.44 16.49 11.91
C GLY A 253 11.35 14.98 12.06
N GLU A 254 11.69 14.45 13.24
CA GLU A 254 11.70 13.03 13.58
C GLU A 254 10.33 12.35 13.40
N ASP A 255 9.25 13.08 13.64
CA ASP A 255 7.88 12.55 13.53
C ASP A 255 7.24 12.73 12.15
N TRP A 256 8.02 13.10 11.13
CA TRP A 256 7.51 13.42 9.81
C TRP A 256 8.08 12.51 8.72
N LEU A 257 7.21 12.18 7.76
CA LEU A 257 7.52 11.48 6.52
C LEU A 257 7.32 12.46 5.36
N PHE A 258 8.30 12.55 4.47
CA PHE A 258 8.27 13.45 3.32
C PHE A 258 8.13 12.65 2.04
N GLU A 259 7.09 12.93 1.28
CA GLU A 259 6.75 12.27 0.01
C GLU A 259 6.80 13.26 -1.14
N PRO A 260 7.08 12.84 -2.39
CA PRO A 260 6.90 13.70 -3.54
C PRO A 260 5.47 14.23 -3.59
N LYS A 261 5.30 15.51 -3.83
CA LYS A 261 4.00 16.04 -4.21
C LYS A 261 3.84 15.83 -5.71
N TRP A 262 3.14 14.73 -6.03
CA TRP A 262 2.83 14.38 -7.39
C TRP A 262 1.90 15.40 -8.02
N ASP A 263 2.15 15.79 -9.26
CA ASP A 263 1.25 16.62 -10.06
C ASP A 263 0.44 15.69 -10.98
N GLY A 264 -0.78 15.37 -10.55
CA GLY A 264 -1.61 14.36 -11.20
C GLY A 264 -3.08 14.46 -10.79
N TYR A 265 -3.79 13.35 -10.94
CA TYR A 265 -5.17 13.21 -10.44
C TYR A 265 -5.24 12.23 -9.29
N ARG A 266 -5.67 12.73 -8.13
CA ARG A 266 -5.93 11.86 -6.97
C ARG A 266 -7.10 10.93 -7.23
N VAL A 267 -6.84 9.67 -7.13
CA VAL A 267 -7.79 8.60 -7.40
C VAL A 267 -7.71 7.56 -6.29
N GLN A 268 -8.86 7.10 -5.87
CA GLN A 268 -8.97 5.96 -4.98
C GLN A 268 -9.22 4.71 -5.82
N ALA A 269 -8.34 3.71 -5.70
CA ALA A 269 -8.54 2.40 -6.31
C ALA A 269 -9.26 1.49 -5.29
N ILE A 270 -10.46 1.04 -5.66
CA ILE A 270 -11.27 0.12 -4.88
C ILE A 270 -11.21 -1.23 -5.57
N VAL A 271 -10.60 -2.19 -4.91
CA VAL A 271 -10.41 -3.55 -5.41
C VAL A 271 -11.38 -4.49 -4.70
N ALA A 272 -12.13 -5.27 -5.47
CA ALA A 272 -13.03 -6.31 -4.99
C ALA A 272 -12.83 -7.59 -5.83
N GLY A 273 -12.03 -8.53 -5.33
CA GLY A 273 -11.62 -9.73 -6.04
C GLY A 273 -10.85 -9.40 -7.32
N ARG A 274 -11.45 -9.66 -8.48
CA ARG A 274 -10.83 -9.39 -9.79
C ARG A 274 -11.21 -8.03 -10.40
N GLN A 275 -12.04 -7.27 -9.73
CA GLN A 275 -12.54 -5.99 -10.23
C GLN A 275 -11.80 -4.82 -9.56
N VAL A 276 -11.47 -3.82 -10.35
CA VAL A 276 -10.92 -2.54 -9.91
C VAL A 276 -11.88 -1.44 -10.31
N THR A 277 -12.29 -0.62 -9.34
CA THR A 277 -13.06 0.60 -9.56
C THR A 277 -12.18 1.78 -9.18
N LEU A 278 -12.15 2.81 -10.03
CA LEU A 278 -11.40 4.03 -9.77
C LEU A 278 -12.35 5.18 -9.49
N ARG A 279 -12.16 5.87 -8.36
CA ARG A 279 -12.99 7.01 -7.96
C ARG A 279 -12.13 8.25 -7.74
N THR A 280 -12.55 9.38 -8.33
CA THR A 280 -11.93 10.67 -8.03
C THR A 280 -12.31 11.12 -6.62
N ARG A 281 -11.65 12.18 -6.13
CA ARG A 281 -11.98 12.84 -4.86
C ARG A 281 -13.48 13.16 -4.72
N ASN A 282 -14.13 13.56 -5.81
CA ASN A 282 -15.55 13.91 -5.83
C ASN A 282 -16.45 12.72 -6.21
N ARG A 283 -15.97 11.48 -6.01
CA ARG A 283 -16.67 10.20 -6.27
C ARG A 283 -17.04 9.95 -7.73
N HIS A 284 -16.54 10.75 -8.70
CA HIS A 284 -16.75 10.49 -10.11
C HIS A 284 -16.01 9.24 -10.54
N ASP A 285 -16.56 8.51 -11.52
CA ASP A 285 -15.88 7.37 -12.13
C ASP A 285 -14.68 7.84 -12.96
N ALA A 286 -13.48 7.45 -12.50
CA ALA A 286 -12.23 7.70 -13.19
C ALA A 286 -11.82 6.57 -14.15
N GLY A 287 -12.49 5.42 -14.12
CA GLY A 287 -12.14 4.24 -14.91
C GLY A 287 -12.15 4.51 -16.41
N ARG A 288 -13.09 5.31 -16.91
CA ARG A 288 -13.17 5.72 -18.32
C ARG A 288 -11.93 6.48 -18.82
N TYR A 289 -11.19 7.12 -17.90
CA TYR A 289 -10.00 7.91 -18.24
C TYR A 289 -8.70 7.11 -18.07
N PHE A 290 -8.73 6.09 -17.22
CA PHE A 290 -7.57 5.25 -16.88
C PHE A 290 -7.88 3.76 -17.06
N PRO A 291 -8.33 3.33 -18.26
CA PRO A 291 -8.75 1.94 -18.49
C PRO A 291 -7.60 0.94 -18.28
N GLU A 292 -6.35 1.37 -18.41
CA GLU A 292 -5.17 0.53 -18.22
C GLU A 292 -4.97 0.07 -16.76
N LEU A 293 -5.63 0.72 -15.81
CA LEU A 293 -5.61 0.38 -14.40
C LEU A 293 -6.79 -0.52 -13.97
N LEU A 294 -7.76 -0.77 -14.87
CA LEU A 294 -8.98 -1.54 -14.57
C LEU A 294 -8.80 -3.06 -14.75
N GLY A 295 -7.67 -3.53 -15.25
CA GLY A 295 -7.39 -4.96 -15.40
C GLY A 295 -7.37 -5.71 -14.07
N PRO A 296 -7.30 -7.06 -14.11
CA PRO A 296 -7.15 -7.83 -12.89
C PRO A 296 -6.00 -7.30 -12.02
N PRO A 297 -6.20 -7.09 -10.71
CA PRO A 297 -5.24 -6.41 -9.85
C PRO A 297 -4.04 -7.30 -9.48
N THR A 298 -3.25 -7.72 -10.49
CA THR A 298 -2.05 -8.54 -10.30
C THR A 298 -0.97 -7.84 -9.47
N TRP A 299 -1.10 -6.53 -9.34
CA TRP A 299 -0.24 -5.65 -8.55
C TRP A 299 -0.60 -5.63 -7.06
N LEU A 300 -1.67 -6.30 -6.64
CA LEU A 300 -2.13 -6.33 -5.25
C LEU A 300 -2.09 -7.74 -4.68
N ALA A 301 -1.54 -7.89 -3.49
CA ALA A 301 -1.51 -9.11 -2.70
C ALA A 301 -2.64 -9.13 -1.65
N ALA A 302 -3.84 -8.68 -2.02
CA ALA A 302 -5.05 -8.78 -1.20
C ALA A 302 -6.27 -8.95 -2.10
N ALA A 303 -7.27 -9.70 -1.64
CA ALA A 303 -8.52 -9.89 -2.41
C ALA A 303 -9.33 -8.60 -2.52
N GLU A 304 -9.28 -7.79 -1.48
CA GLU A 304 -10.04 -6.55 -1.37
C GLU A 304 -9.17 -5.47 -0.71
N ALA A 305 -9.20 -4.27 -1.28
CA ALA A 305 -8.52 -3.10 -0.71
C ALA A 305 -9.13 -1.79 -1.22
N ILE A 306 -8.95 -0.73 -0.42
CA ILE A 306 -9.06 0.65 -0.87
C ILE A 306 -7.70 1.29 -0.73
N ILE A 307 -7.17 1.77 -1.83
CA ILE A 307 -5.86 2.41 -1.91
C ILE A 307 -6.05 3.85 -2.35
N ASP A 308 -5.42 4.77 -1.65
CA ASP A 308 -5.38 6.18 -2.00
C ASP A 308 -4.08 6.48 -2.75
N GLY A 309 -4.18 7.13 -3.88
CA GLY A 309 -3.03 7.37 -4.74
C GLY A 309 -3.25 8.51 -5.73
N GLU A 310 -2.21 8.78 -6.52
CA GLU A 310 -2.19 9.78 -7.58
C GLU A 310 -1.89 9.13 -8.92
N VAL A 311 -2.71 9.38 -9.94
CA VAL A 311 -2.40 8.97 -11.31
C VAL A 311 -1.58 10.07 -11.96
N VAL A 312 -0.40 9.73 -12.45
CA VAL A 312 0.51 10.63 -13.17
C VAL A 312 0.81 10.09 -14.56
N ALA A 313 1.02 10.99 -15.52
CA ALA A 313 1.63 10.66 -16.80
C ALA A 313 3.14 10.94 -16.72
N LEU A 314 3.95 10.10 -17.34
CA LEU A 314 5.39 10.26 -17.37
C LEU A 314 5.85 10.75 -18.74
N ASP A 315 6.80 11.69 -18.74
CA ASP A 315 7.53 12.11 -19.94
C ASP A 315 8.53 11.02 -20.39
N PRO A 316 9.21 11.17 -21.54
CA PRO A 316 10.24 10.22 -22.00
C PRO A 316 11.41 10.03 -21.02
N ASP A 317 11.68 10.98 -20.15
CA ASP A 317 12.71 10.91 -19.11
C ASP A 317 12.19 10.23 -17.82
N GLY A 318 10.91 9.83 -17.80
CA GLY A 318 10.26 9.18 -16.66
C GLY A 318 9.83 10.15 -15.55
N ARG A 319 9.76 11.45 -15.83
CA ARG A 319 9.30 12.48 -14.89
C ARG A 319 7.80 12.70 -15.02
N PRO A 320 7.09 13.02 -13.93
CA PRO A 320 5.68 13.40 -13.99
C PRO A 320 5.48 14.67 -14.82
N ASP A 321 4.53 14.62 -15.76
CA ASP A 321 4.13 15.75 -16.59
C ASP A 321 2.59 15.87 -16.61
N PHE A 322 2.08 16.89 -15.93
CA PHE A 322 0.65 17.16 -15.85
C PHE A 322 0.06 17.61 -17.19
N GLY A 323 0.84 18.29 -18.04
CA GLY A 323 0.41 18.68 -19.38
C GLY A 323 0.09 17.48 -20.27
N LEU A 324 0.92 16.42 -20.20
CA LEU A 324 0.65 15.15 -20.90
C LEU A 324 -0.62 14.48 -20.35
N LEU A 325 -0.83 14.53 -19.04
CA LEU A 325 -2.02 13.97 -18.41
C LEU A 325 -3.28 14.73 -18.84
N GLN A 326 -3.28 16.06 -18.81
CA GLN A 326 -4.38 16.90 -19.30
C GLN A 326 -4.67 16.67 -20.79
N ALA A 327 -3.63 16.65 -21.63
CA ALA A 327 -3.77 16.40 -23.06
C ALA A 327 -4.43 15.06 -23.36
N ARG A 328 -4.11 14.02 -22.56
CA ARG A 328 -4.73 12.70 -22.65
C ARG A 328 -6.21 12.73 -22.33
N LEU A 329 -6.62 13.49 -21.33
CA LEU A 329 -8.01 13.55 -20.84
C LEU A 329 -8.94 14.35 -21.76
N GLY A 330 -8.38 15.02 -22.76
CA GLY A 330 -9.16 15.69 -23.79
C GLY A 330 -10.07 16.82 -23.31
N GLY A 331 -9.74 17.45 -22.19
CA GLY A 331 -10.51 18.51 -21.55
C GLY A 331 -11.61 18.04 -20.60
N GLY A 332 -11.81 16.74 -20.42
CA GLY A 332 -12.84 16.19 -19.52
C GLY A 332 -12.62 16.44 -18.04
N PHE A 333 -11.38 16.78 -17.63
CA PHE A 333 -11.01 17.26 -16.30
C PHE A 333 -10.23 18.58 -16.35
N SER A 334 -10.02 19.16 -17.53
CA SER A 334 -9.31 20.41 -17.64
C SER A 334 -10.22 21.56 -17.22
N SER A 335 -9.86 22.23 -16.14
CA SER A 335 -10.42 23.51 -15.74
C SER A 335 -10.16 24.61 -16.78
N SER A 336 -9.17 24.43 -17.67
CA SER A 336 -8.75 25.46 -18.63
C SER A 336 -9.63 25.54 -19.89
N GLY A 337 -10.49 24.53 -20.16
CA GLY A 337 -11.39 24.53 -21.33
C GLY A 337 -10.72 24.61 -22.71
N ILE A 338 -9.37 24.65 -22.77
CA ILE A 338 -8.61 24.71 -24.02
C ILE A 338 -8.46 23.30 -24.56
N PRO A 339 -8.99 22.97 -25.76
CA PRO A 339 -8.76 21.68 -26.37
C PRO A 339 -7.26 21.52 -26.64
N ALA A 340 -6.65 20.47 -26.15
CA ALA A 340 -5.28 20.14 -26.50
C ALA A 340 -5.16 19.99 -28.03
N SER A 341 -4.05 20.44 -28.61
CA SER A 341 -3.78 20.26 -30.03
C SER A 341 -3.79 18.76 -30.40
N PRO A 342 -4.07 18.39 -31.67
CA PRO A 342 -4.01 16.98 -32.09
C PRO A 342 -2.69 16.29 -31.75
N ALA A 343 -1.57 17.01 -31.87
CA ALA A 343 -0.23 16.51 -31.52
C ALA A 343 -0.09 16.29 -30.00
N ALA A 344 -0.55 17.24 -29.18
CA ALA A 344 -0.54 17.11 -27.72
C ALA A 344 -1.45 15.95 -27.25
N LYS A 345 -2.64 15.78 -27.87
CA LYS A 345 -3.53 14.64 -27.59
C LYS A 345 -2.88 13.32 -27.94
N ALA A 346 -2.17 13.23 -29.07
CA ALA A 346 -1.44 12.05 -29.48
C ALA A 346 -0.32 11.72 -28.50
N ALA A 347 0.49 12.70 -28.12
CA ALA A 347 1.55 12.55 -27.13
C ALA A 347 0.99 12.12 -25.75
N GLY A 348 -0.08 12.76 -25.29
CA GLY A 348 -0.74 12.39 -24.04
C GLY A 348 -1.28 10.95 -24.04
N LYS A 349 -1.85 10.47 -25.17
CA LYS A 349 -2.31 9.09 -25.30
C LYS A 349 -1.18 8.06 -25.25
N GLN A 350 0.01 8.41 -25.70
CA GLN A 350 1.19 7.55 -25.69
C GLN A 350 1.97 7.61 -24.39
N ALA A 351 1.78 8.66 -23.58
CA ALA A 351 2.49 8.82 -22.32
C ALA A 351 2.16 7.67 -21.34
N PRO A 352 3.18 7.03 -20.75
CA PRO A 352 2.95 6.00 -19.74
C PRO A 352 2.20 6.57 -18.53
N LEU A 353 1.13 5.88 -18.10
CA LEU A 353 0.44 6.19 -16.87
C LEU A 353 0.96 5.35 -15.72
N VAL A 354 1.16 5.97 -14.57
CA VAL A 354 1.53 5.31 -13.33
C VAL A 354 0.61 5.77 -12.20
N TYR A 355 0.10 4.82 -11.44
CA TYR A 355 -0.63 5.04 -10.21
C TYR A 355 0.34 4.97 -9.04
N MET A 356 0.57 6.10 -8.39
CA MET A 356 1.45 6.26 -7.22
C MET A 356 0.62 6.05 -5.96
N ALA A 357 0.62 4.84 -5.44
CA ALA A 357 -0.11 4.46 -4.24
C ALA A 357 0.59 4.99 -2.98
N PHE A 358 -0.08 5.79 -2.14
CA PHE A 358 0.56 6.44 -1.00
C PHE A 358 -0.12 6.18 0.35
N ASP A 359 -1.34 5.63 0.40
CA ASP A 359 -2.02 5.25 1.65
C ASP A 359 -2.97 4.07 1.45
N LEU A 360 -3.29 3.37 2.55
CA LEU A 360 -4.15 2.18 2.58
C LEU A 360 -5.24 2.33 3.65
N PRO A 361 -6.36 2.99 3.35
CA PRO A 361 -7.45 3.20 4.30
C PRO A 361 -8.19 1.91 4.70
N TRP A 362 -8.22 0.90 3.82
CA TRP A 362 -8.94 -0.34 4.05
C TRP A 362 -8.31 -1.51 3.28
N CYS A 363 -8.23 -2.70 3.90
CA CYS A 363 -7.71 -3.91 3.27
C CYS A 363 -8.16 -5.17 4.01
N GLY A 364 -8.52 -6.22 3.28
CA GLY A 364 -8.75 -7.57 3.81
C GLY A 364 -9.78 -7.64 4.94
N GLY A 365 -10.93 -6.97 4.79
CA GLY A 365 -11.98 -6.97 5.81
C GLY A 365 -11.76 -6.01 6.98
N ARG A 366 -10.74 -5.13 6.90
CA ARG A 366 -10.39 -4.21 8.00
C ARG A 366 -10.23 -2.77 7.54
N SER A 367 -10.71 -1.84 8.36
CA SER A 367 -10.46 -0.40 8.27
C SER A 367 -9.19 -0.05 9.02
N TYR A 368 -8.34 0.78 8.41
CA TYR A 368 -7.09 1.28 8.98
C TYR A 368 -7.12 2.79 9.26
N LEU A 369 -8.30 3.40 9.27
CA LEU A 369 -8.42 4.85 9.48
C LEU A 369 -7.83 5.31 10.82
N ASP A 370 -7.92 4.48 11.85
CA ASP A 370 -7.38 4.77 13.19
C ASP A 370 -5.95 4.24 13.41
N VAL A 371 -5.36 3.56 12.42
CA VAL A 371 -3.98 3.05 12.47
C VAL A 371 -3.01 4.18 12.10
N PRO A 372 -1.82 4.29 12.74
CA PRO A 372 -0.79 5.25 12.37
C PRO A 372 -0.37 5.16 10.90
N LEU A 373 -0.07 6.31 10.26
CA LEU A 373 0.32 6.38 8.86
C LEU A 373 1.52 5.47 8.52
N GLU A 374 2.55 5.45 9.38
CA GLU A 374 3.75 4.63 9.16
C GLU A 374 3.42 3.14 9.04
N GLU A 375 2.51 2.64 9.87
CA GLU A 375 2.05 1.25 9.84
C GLU A 375 1.17 0.98 8.60
N ARG A 376 0.28 1.93 8.22
CA ARG A 376 -0.51 1.83 6.99
C ARG A 376 0.37 1.82 5.74
N LYS A 377 1.46 2.62 5.72
CA LYS A 377 2.42 2.64 4.60
C LYS A 377 3.24 1.36 4.52
N GLU A 378 3.65 0.82 5.66
CA GLU A 378 4.35 -0.46 5.68
C GLU A 378 3.44 -1.58 5.17
N LEU A 379 2.19 -1.61 5.63
CA LEU A 379 1.20 -2.56 5.13
C LEU A 379 0.94 -2.37 3.63
N LEU A 380 0.81 -1.12 3.15
CA LEU A 380 0.68 -0.84 1.71
C LEU A 380 1.87 -1.39 0.93
N ARG A 381 3.10 -1.19 1.40
CA ARG A 381 4.32 -1.70 0.77
C ARG A 381 4.32 -3.22 0.68
N LEU A 382 3.78 -3.90 1.69
CA LEU A 382 3.70 -5.37 1.75
C LEU A 382 2.61 -5.94 0.84
N VAL A 383 1.47 -5.26 0.71
CA VAL A 383 0.39 -5.74 -0.16
C VAL A 383 0.59 -5.35 -1.63
N LEU A 384 1.44 -4.38 -1.94
CA LEU A 384 1.77 -4.04 -3.33
C LEU A 384 2.82 -5.00 -3.88
N ARG A 385 2.55 -5.52 -5.08
CA ARG A 385 3.49 -6.30 -5.88
C ARG A 385 4.13 -5.40 -6.93
N GLU A 386 5.33 -5.75 -7.35
CA GLU A 386 6.01 -5.07 -8.45
C GLU A 386 5.14 -5.06 -9.71
N HIS A 387 4.90 -3.86 -10.25
CA HIS A 387 4.06 -3.67 -11.43
C HIS A 387 4.47 -2.40 -12.19
N PRO A 388 4.51 -2.41 -13.53
CA PRO A 388 4.98 -1.26 -14.31
C PRO A 388 4.10 -0.01 -14.17
N ARG A 389 2.81 -0.18 -13.87
CA ARG A 389 1.82 0.91 -13.80
C ARG A 389 1.31 1.23 -12.40
N VAL A 390 1.71 0.48 -11.38
CA VAL A 390 1.35 0.75 -9.99
C VAL A 390 2.60 0.71 -9.16
N ARG A 391 2.90 1.79 -8.46
CA ARG A 391 4.12 1.93 -7.67
C ARG A 391 3.80 2.40 -6.28
N PHE A 392 4.56 1.94 -5.32
CA PHE A 392 4.52 2.48 -3.96
C PHE A 392 5.06 3.91 -3.95
N GLY A 393 4.28 4.84 -3.41
CA GLY A 393 4.70 6.21 -3.14
C GLY A 393 5.69 6.24 -1.98
N GLY A 394 6.98 6.15 -2.30
CA GLY A 394 8.07 6.18 -1.31
C GLY A 394 8.10 7.46 -0.50
N HIS A 395 8.80 7.42 0.63
CA HIS A 395 9.01 8.58 1.50
C HIS A 395 10.43 8.59 2.07
N VAL A 396 10.86 9.76 2.52
CA VAL A 396 12.06 9.96 3.33
C VAL A 396 11.60 10.38 4.73
N ALA A 397 12.19 9.81 5.77
CA ALA A 397 11.93 10.20 7.14
C ALA A 397 12.92 11.30 7.57
N ARG A 398 12.47 12.26 8.37
CA ARG A 398 13.26 13.31 9.06
C ARG A 398 13.75 14.46 8.19
N ASP A 399 14.43 14.19 7.06
CA ASP A 399 15.23 15.13 6.29
C ASP A 399 14.40 15.89 5.23
N GLY A 400 13.41 16.66 5.68
CA GLY A 400 12.42 17.30 4.79
C GLY A 400 12.99 18.47 3.99
N VAL A 401 13.95 19.23 4.54
CA VAL A 401 14.58 20.36 3.83
C VAL A 401 15.38 19.84 2.64
N ALA A 402 16.22 18.85 2.84
CA ALA A 402 17.00 18.23 1.77
C ALA A 402 16.11 17.54 0.74
N PHE A 403 15.08 16.84 1.19
CA PHE A 403 14.10 16.20 0.32
C PHE A 403 13.35 17.22 -0.56
N PHE A 404 12.88 18.33 0.03
CA PHE A 404 12.20 19.39 -0.71
C PHE A 404 13.09 20.04 -1.76
N ALA A 405 14.35 20.32 -1.42
CA ALA A 405 15.32 20.86 -2.36
C ALA A 405 15.57 19.91 -3.54
N ALA A 406 15.71 18.60 -3.26
CA ALA A 406 15.85 17.59 -4.30
C ALA A 406 14.61 17.46 -5.18
N ALA A 407 13.39 17.52 -4.59
CA ALA A 407 12.13 17.49 -5.32
C ALA A 407 12.00 18.71 -6.25
N ALA A 408 12.34 19.91 -5.76
CA ALA A 408 12.35 21.14 -6.56
C ALA A 408 13.35 21.08 -7.71
N ALA A 409 14.56 20.55 -7.46
CA ALA A 409 15.60 20.39 -8.49
C ALA A 409 15.17 19.39 -9.60
N GLN A 410 14.32 18.43 -9.27
CA GLN A 410 13.74 17.46 -10.22
C GLN A 410 12.47 17.99 -10.92
N GLY A 411 12.07 19.25 -10.66
CA GLY A 411 10.89 19.86 -11.27
C GLY A 411 9.55 19.38 -10.70
N LEU A 412 9.55 18.74 -9.52
CA LEU A 412 8.31 18.34 -8.85
C LEU A 412 7.59 19.56 -8.25
N GLU A 413 6.27 19.48 -8.09
CA GLU A 413 5.43 20.56 -7.53
C GLU A 413 5.83 20.93 -6.10
N GLY A 414 6.52 20.02 -5.41
CA GLY A 414 6.97 20.19 -4.04
C GLY A 414 7.03 18.88 -3.27
N ALA A 415 6.73 18.93 -1.99
CA ALA A 415 6.68 17.77 -1.09
C ALA A 415 5.39 17.74 -0.27
N MET A 416 5.00 16.55 0.14
CA MET A 416 3.99 16.31 1.17
C MET A 416 4.71 15.90 2.45
N ALA A 417 4.57 16.69 3.51
CA ALA A 417 5.01 16.30 4.85
C ALA A 417 3.81 15.68 5.59
N LYS A 418 3.95 14.44 6.02
CA LYS A 418 2.90 13.70 6.72
C LYS A 418 3.41 13.24 8.08
N HIS A 419 2.67 13.55 9.15
CA HIS A 419 3.04 13.10 10.49
C HIS A 419 2.92 11.58 10.58
N ARG A 420 4.00 10.88 10.93
CA ARG A 420 4.10 9.41 10.87
C ARG A 420 3.05 8.66 11.69
N ARG A 421 2.59 9.25 12.80
CA ARG A 421 1.56 8.69 13.69
C ARG A 421 0.16 9.19 13.39
N SER A 422 -0.07 9.92 12.27
CA SER A 422 -1.39 10.44 11.95
C SER A 422 -2.38 9.33 11.61
N ARG A 423 -3.62 9.51 12.06
CA ARG A 423 -4.77 8.74 11.57
C ARG A 423 -5.15 9.23 10.17
N TYR A 424 -5.96 8.46 9.47
CA TYR A 424 -6.59 8.91 8.24
C TYR A 424 -7.92 9.62 8.57
N GLU A 425 -7.92 10.93 8.60
CA GLU A 425 -9.08 11.76 8.91
C GLU A 425 -9.96 11.93 7.67
N ALA A 426 -10.80 10.91 7.40
CA ALA A 426 -11.61 10.85 6.20
C ALA A 426 -12.47 12.10 6.02
N GLY A 427 -12.42 12.71 4.82
CA GLY A 427 -13.18 13.91 4.44
C GLY A 427 -12.73 15.21 5.09
N ARG A 428 -11.74 15.19 5.96
CA ARG A 428 -11.28 16.36 6.70
C ARG A 428 -9.97 16.91 6.18
N ARG A 429 -9.82 18.25 6.30
CA ARG A 429 -8.53 18.91 6.16
C ARG A 429 -7.79 18.80 7.48
N SER A 430 -6.58 18.24 7.44
CA SER A 430 -5.79 17.99 8.65
C SER A 430 -4.44 18.70 8.56
N THR A 431 -3.96 19.18 9.71
CA THR A 431 -2.59 19.70 9.89
C THR A 431 -1.57 18.57 10.05
N ALA A 432 -2.02 17.31 10.18
CA ALA A 432 -1.16 16.15 10.18
C ALA A 432 -0.53 15.88 8.79
N TRP A 433 -1.12 16.45 7.73
CA TRP A 433 -0.60 16.43 6.38
C TRP A 433 -0.38 17.86 5.89
N LEU A 434 0.85 18.20 5.54
CA LEU A 434 1.23 19.51 5.03
C LEU A 434 1.67 19.40 3.56
N LYS A 435 1.14 20.29 2.71
CA LYS A 435 1.61 20.45 1.34
C LYS A 435 2.65 21.56 1.29
N LEU A 436 3.89 21.21 0.97
CA LEU A 436 5.03 22.11 0.79
C LEU A 436 5.20 22.31 -0.71
N LYS A 437 4.80 23.45 -1.23
CA LYS A 437 4.88 23.76 -2.66
C LYS A 437 6.10 24.61 -2.95
N VAL A 438 6.75 24.36 -4.07
CA VAL A 438 7.82 25.23 -4.60
C VAL A 438 7.24 26.62 -4.88
N ARG A 439 6.01 26.65 -5.40
CA ARG A 439 5.23 27.89 -5.59
C ARG A 439 3.85 27.72 -4.91
N PRO A 440 3.58 28.42 -3.80
CA PRO A 440 2.29 28.28 -3.10
C PRO A 440 1.15 28.83 -3.97
N THR A 441 0.05 28.10 -4.04
CA THR A 441 -1.18 28.53 -4.72
C THR A 441 -2.28 28.82 -3.73
N GLN A 442 -3.17 29.75 -4.09
CA GLN A 442 -4.37 30.13 -3.35
C GLN A 442 -5.59 30.05 -4.26
N GLU A 443 -6.69 29.48 -3.78
CA GLU A 443 -8.00 29.56 -4.42
C GLU A 443 -8.61 30.91 -4.11
N LEU A 444 -9.16 31.60 -5.14
CA LEU A 444 -9.70 32.96 -5.04
C LEU A 444 -11.04 33.01 -5.77
N VAL A 445 -12.04 33.63 -5.15
CA VAL A 445 -13.36 33.90 -5.74
C VAL A 445 -13.26 35.15 -6.59
N VAL A 446 -13.71 35.08 -7.84
CA VAL A 446 -13.74 36.22 -8.74
C VAL A 446 -15.00 37.03 -8.49
N GLY A 447 -14.86 38.29 -8.12
CA GLY A 447 -15.96 39.22 -7.92
C GLY A 447 -16.11 40.27 -9.04
N GLY A 448 -15.28 40.18 -10.07
CA GLY A 448 -15.30 41.06 -11.23
C GLY A 448 -13.96 41.14 -11.93
N TYR A 449 -13.84 42.06 -12.89
CA TYR A 449 -12.61 42.32 -13.59
C TYR A 449 -12.47 43.78 -13.99
N VAL A 450 -11.24 44.19 -14.29
CA VAL A 450 -10.92 45.48 -14.90
C VAL A 450 -10.56 45.25 -16.38
N PRO A 451 -11.22 45.98 -17.32
CA PRO A 451 -10.83 45.91 -18.72
C PRO A 451 -9.35 46.27 -18.95
N GLY A 452 -8.73 45.66 -19.93
CA GLY A 452 -7.36 45.88 -20.27
C GLY A 452 -7.19 47.05 -21.24
N GLN A 453 -5.90 47.47 -21.46
CA GLN A 453 -5.51 48.48 -22.45
C GLN A 453 -4.71 47.82 -23.57
N GLY A 454 -4.73 48.43 -24.79
CA GLY A 454 -3.93 47.95 -25.92
C GLY A 454 -4.33 46.57 -26.43
N SER A 455 -3.37 45.66 -26.50
CA SER A 455 -3.58 44.26 -26.95
C SER A 455 -4.40 43.39 -25.98
N HIS A 456 -4.66 43.90 -24.77
CA HIS A 456 -5.40 43.18 -23.72
C HIS A 456 -6.77 43.82 -23.41
N ARG A 457 -7.40 44.48 -24.43
CA ARG A 457 -8.68 45.21 -24.27
C ARG A 457 -9.81 44.37 -23.66
N ASP A 458 -9.75 43.05 -23.76
CA ASP A 458 -10.81 42.17 -23.28
C ASP A 458 -10.87 42.06 -21.75
N LEU A 459 -9.77 41.72 -21.09
CA LEU A 459 -9.66 41.57 -19.64
C LEU A 459 -8.25 41.91 -19.18
N GLY A 460 -8.09 42.97 -18.38
CA GLY A 460 -6.79 43.38 -17.84
C GLY A 460 -6.38 42.60 -16.61
N ALA A 461 -7.24 42.59 -15.59
CA ALA A 461 -7.03 41.87 -14.35
C ALA A 461 -8.35 41.44 -13.72
N LEU A 462 -8.37 40.26 -13.10
CA LEU A 462 -9.45 39.78 -12.26
C LEU A 462 -9.42 40.48 -10.90
N ILE A 463 -10.58 40.81 -10.36
CA ILE A 463 -10.77 41.32 -9.00
C ILE A 463 -11.24 40.15 -8.14
N VAL A 464 -10.48 39.82 -7.09
CA VAL A 464 -10.64 38.55 -6.39
C VAL A 464 -10.80 38.73 -4.88
N GLY A 465 -11.43 37.72 -4.25
CA GLY A 465 -11.66 37.67 -2.82
C GLY A 465 -11.57 36.27 -2.24
N VAL A 466 -11.73 36.22 -0.92
CA VAL A 466 -11.86 34.98 -0.13
C VAL A 466 -12.98 35.13 0.89
N MET A 467 -13.56 34.00 1.31
CA MET A 467 -14.57 34.00 2.37
C MET A 467 -13.92 34.19 3.74
N ASP A 468 -14.49 35.07 4.54
CA ASP A 468 -14.11 35.37 5.91
C ASP A 468 -15.36 35.46 6.77
N GLY A 469 -15.61 34.48 7.63
CA GLY A 469 -16.82 34.41 8.46
C GLY A 469 -18.14 34.40 7.65
N GLY A 470 -18.15 33.75 6.48
CA GLY A 470 -19.31 33.71 5.59
C GLY A 470 -19.54 34.96 4.74
N ARG A 471 -18.61 35.92 4.76
CA ARG A 471 -18.62 37.18 4.02
C ARG A 471 -17.49 37.21 3.01
N LEU A 472 -17.73 37.71 1.80
CA LEU A 472 -16.69 37.83 0.78
C LEU A 472 -15.80 39.04 1.08
N ARG A 473 -14.52 38.76 1.40
CA ARG A 473 -13.49 39.78 1.62
C ARG A 473 -12.67 40.00 0.34
N PHE A 474 -12.47 41.22 -0.04
CA PHE A 474 -11.56 41.60 -1.12
C PHE A 474 -10.13 41.15 -0.79
N ALA A 475 -9.48 40.47 -1.74
CA ALA A 475 -8.13 39.92 -1.60
C ALA A 475 -7.12 40.45 -2.64
N GLY A 476 -7.55 41.33 -3.55
CA GLY A 476 -6.64 41.93 -4.52
C GLY A 476 -7.01 41.73 -5.99
N ARG A 477 -5.97 41.77 -6.86
CA ARG A 477 -6.12 41.64 -8.31
C ARG A 477 -5.14 40.61 -8.86
N VAL A 478 -5.57 39.88 -9.91
CA VAL A 478 -4.77 38.89 -10.63
C VAL A 478 -4.74 39.26 -12.10
N GLY A 479 -3.60 39.76 -12.59
CA GLY A 479 -3.43 40.23 -13.99
C GLY A 479 -2.38 39.47 -14.79
N SER A 480 -1.44 38.80 -14.11
CA SER A 480 -0.41 37.95 -14.72
C SER A 480 -0.87 36.50 -14.88
N GLY A 481 -0.29 35.75 -15.80
CA GLY A 481 -0.61 34.34 -16.06
C GLY A 481 -1.84 34.10 -16.95
N LEU A 482 -2.53 35.15 -17.38
CA LEU A 482 -3.69 35.06 -18.25
C LEU A 482 -3.26 35.21 -19.72
N ASP A 483 -3.39 34.16 -20.52
CA ASP A 483 -3.21 34.24 -21.98
C ASP A 483 -4.46 34.85 -22.67
N THR A 484 -4.36 35.14 -23.96
CA THR A 484 -5.44 35.78 -24.74
C THR A 484 -6.72 34.95 -24.76
N ALA A 485 -6.61 33.64 -24.91
CA ALA A 485 -7.77 32.74 -24.96
C ALA A 485 -8.49 32.67 -23.60
N THR A 486 -7.72 32.58 -22.52
CA THR A 486 -8.25 32.57 -21.13
C THR A 486 -8.92 33.92 -20.80
N ARG A 487 -8.32 35.05 -21.22
CA ARG A 487 -8.93 36.39 -21.04
C ARG A 487 -10.28 36.50 -21.73
N ALA A 488 -10.38 36.07 -22.99
CA ALA A 488 -11.62 36.12 -23.77
C ALA A 488 -12.70 35.22 -23.14
N ARG A 489 -12.34 34.00 -22.73
CA ARG A 489 -13.27 33.04 -22.10
C ARG A 489 -13.76 33.55 -20.75
N LEU A 490 -12.86 33.98 -19.86
CA LEU A 490 -13.24 34.49 -18.54
C LEU A 490 -14.10 35.75 -18.69
N ARG A 491 -13.80 36.64 -19.62
CA ARG A 491 -14.62 37.79 -19.90
C ARG A 491 -16.04 37.39 -20.26
N THR A 492 -16.20 36.48 -21.23
CA THR A 492 -17.54 36.03 -21.66
C THR A 492 -18.31 35.41 -20.49
N ALA A 493 -17.68 34.59 -19.66
CA ALA A 493 -18.28 33.99 -18.49
C ALA A 493 -18.70 35.06 -17.46
N LEU A 494 -17.82 36.00 -17.14
CA LEU A 494 -18.06 37.05 -16.14
C LEU A 494 -19.11 38.08 -16.64
N ASP A 495 -19.15 38.38 -17.94
CA ASP A 495 -20.19 39.25 -18.52
C ASP A 495 -21.60 38.64 -18.37
N SER A 496 -21.72 37.31 -18.45
CA SER A 496 -23.00 36.61 -18.19
C SER A 496 -23.44 36.66 -16.71
N LEU A 497 -22.51 36.93 -15.82
CA LEU A 497 -22.71 37.05 -14.36
C LEU A 497 -22.69 38.52 -13.91
N ALA A 498 -22.78 39.49 -14.83
CA ALA A 498 -22.63 40.90 -14.52
C ALA A 498 -23.65 41.40 -13.48
N ARG A 499 -23.17 42.28 -12.58
CA ARG A 499 -24.01 42.93 -11.54
C ARG A 499 -23.62 44.39 -11.37
N PRO A 500 -24.54 45.26 -10.88
CA PRO A 500 -24.31 46.71 -10.82
C PRO A 500 -23.30 47.15 -9.74
N THR A 501 -23.10 46.36 -8.68
CA THR A 501 -22.23 46.71 -7.54
C THR A 501 -21.29 45.57 -7.21
N HIS A 502 -20.14 45.90 -6.57
CA HIS A 502 -19.19 44.84 -6.17
C HIS A 502 -19.83 43.86 -5.16
N PRO A 503 -19.39 42.58 -5.21
CA PRO A 503 -19.92 41.53 -4.32
C PRO A 503 -19.20 41.46 -2.96
N PHE A 504 -18.21 42.30 -2.71
CA PHE A 504 -17.38 42.19 -1.50
C PHE A 504 -18.08 42.89 -0.30
N ASP A 505 -18.30 42.13 0.75
CA ASP A 505 -18.84 42.66 2.03
C ASP A 505 -17.77 43.37 2.84
N ILE A 506 -16.50 42.91 2.69
CA ILE A 506 -15.31 43.48 3.34
C ILE A 506 -14.36 43.93 2.24
N ALA A 507 -14.29 45.22 2.03
CA ALA A 507 -13.47 45.82 0.96
C ALA A 507 -12.95 47.19 1.37
N PRO A 508 -11.83 47.65 0.74
CA PRO A 508 -11.37 49.05 0.86
C PRO A 508 -12.45 50.01 0.42
N ALA A 509 -12.56 51.16 1.10
CA ALA A 509 -13.59 52.16 0.83
C ALA A 509 -13.56 52.74 -0.58
N ASP A 510 -12.43 52.70 -1.25
CA ASP A 510 -12.21 53.17 -2.61
C ASP A 510 -12.46 52.11 -3.71
N LEU A 511 -12.72 50.85 -3.34
CA LEU A 511 -12.94 49.77 -4.31
C LEU A 511 -14.16 50.09 -5.23
N ALA A 512 -15.23 50.62 -4.66
CA ALA A 512 -16.44 51.01 -5.40
C ALA A 512 -16.18 52.15 -6.39
N ARG A 513 -15.08 52.91 -6.23
CA ARG A 513 -14.66 54.02 -7.09
C ARG A 513 -13.71 53.61 -8.20
N THR A 514 -13.49 52.31 -8.42
CA THR A 514 -12.70 51.80 -9.55
C THR A 514 -13.51 52.01 -10.82
N PRO A 515 -13.20 53.06 -11.65
CA PRO A 515 -14.19 53.56 -12.62
C PRO A 515 -14.46 52.64 -13.79
N GLU A 516 -13.63 51.63 -14.00
CA GLU A 516 -13.67 50.72 -15.15
C GLU A 516 -14.01 49.28 -14.73
N ALA A 517 -14.30 48.99 -13.43
CA ALA A 517 -14.54 47.65 -12.98
C ALA A 517 -15.91 47.15 -13.44
N ILE A 518 -15.93 45.98 -14.02
CA ILE A 518 -17.15 45.19 -14.31
C ILE A 518 -17.30 44.16 -13.21
N TRP A 519 -18.37 44.27 -12.43
CA TRP A 519 -18.63 43.40 -11.30
C TRP A 519 -19.43 42.17 -11.72
N ALA A 520 -19.17 41.03 -11.10
CA ALA A 520 -19.85 39.76 -11.38
C ALA A 520 -20.38 39.11 -10.10
N VAL A 521 -21.39 38.28 -10.25
CA VAL A 521 -21.84 37.36 -9.19
C VAL A 521 -20.69 36.44 -8.86
N PRO A 522 -20.32 36.24 -7.56
CA PRO A 522 -19.10 35.54 -7.16
C PRO A 522 -19.24 34.01 -7.22
N GLU A 523 -19.48 33.49 -8.41
CA GLU A 523 -19.63 32.06 -8.70
C GLU A 523 -18.36 31.43 -9.30
N THR A 524 -17.46 32.25 -9.85
CA THR A 524 -16.22 31.77 -10.48
C THR A 524 -15.09 31.69 -9.46
N VAL A 525 -14.42 30.56 -9.39
CA VAL A 525 -13.21 30.35 -8.59
C VAL A 525 -12.01 30.12 -9.48
N ILE A 526 -10.88 30.72 -9.12
CA ILE A 526 -9.59 30.53 -9.79
C ILE A 526 -8.54 30.04 -8.79
N ARG A 527 -7.50 29.37 -9.28
CA ARG A 527 -6.23 29.18 -8.59
C ARG A 527 -5.21 30.18 -9.08
N ALA A 528 -4.52 30.80 -8.16
CA ALA A 528 -3.40 31.69 -8.46
C ALA A 528 -2.17 31.31 -7.61
N GLU A 529 -0.97 31.32 -8.21
CA GLU A 529 0.27 31.35 -7.46
C GLU A 529 0.37 32.70 -6.76
N ILE A 530 0.79 32.72 -5.49
CA ILE A 530 0.95 33.94 -4.71
C ILE A 530 2.31 33.99 -4.02
N GLY A 531 2.90 35.18 -3.96
CA GLY A 531 4.12 35.43 -3.15
C GLY A 531 3.83 35.56 -1.65
N GLY A 532 2.59 35.33 -1.23
CA GLY A 532 2.13 35.42 0.15
C GLY A 532 1.00 36.43 0.35
N TRP A 533 0.63 36.69 1.62
CA TRP A 533 -0.39 37.62 2.04
C TRP A 533 0.21 38.87 2.68
N SER A 534 -0.36 40.04 2.41
CA SER A 534 -0.07 41.25 3.18
C SER A 534 -0.75 41.19 4.56
N ARG A 535 -0.37 42.11 5.46
CA ARG A 535 -1.04 42.25 6.77
C ARG A 535 -2.53 42.60 6.62
N ASP A 536 -2.89 43.31 5.57
CA ASP A 536 -4.26 43.75 5.29
C ASP A 536 -5.10 42.67 4.57
N GLY A 537 -4.56 41.45 4.39
CA GLY A 537 -5.25 40.36 3.73
C GLY A 537 -5.32 40.46 2.21
N ILE A 538 -4.34 41.10 1.58
CA ILE A 538 -4.21 41.22 0.12
C ILE A 538 -3.14 40.24 -0.38
N VAL A 539 -3.44 39.52 -1.46
CA VAL A 539 -2.47 38.62 -2.13
C VAL A 539 -1.36 39.43 -2.80
N ARG A 540 -0.11 38.96 -2.65
CA ARG A 540 1.07 39.55 -3.27
C ARG A 540 1.49 38.75 -4.48
N GLN A 541 1.89 39.44 -5.57
CA GLN A 541 2.46 38.82 -6.77
C GLN A 541 1.60 37.66 -7.30
N ALA A 542 0.29 37.83 -7.29
CA ALA A 542 -0.63 36.78 -7.71
C ALA A 542 -0.54 36.57 -9.22
N THR A 543 -0.36 35.32 -9.63
CA THR A 543 -0.29 34.88 -11.03
C THR A 543 -1.36 33.81 -11.24
N PHE A 544 -2.23 34.01 -12.20
CA PHE A 544 -3.27 33.04 -12.56
C PHE A 544 -2.64 31.70 -12.99
N VAL A 545 -3.20 30.60 -12.50
CA VAL A 545 -2.80 29.24 -12.87
C VAL A 545 -3.91 28.59 -13.67
N GLU A 546 -5.13 28.52 -13.10
CA GLU A 546 -6.26 27.84 -13.71
C GLU A 546 -7.60 28.29 -13.09
N GLU A 547 -8.70 27.98 -13.77
CA GLU A 547 -10.05 28.03 -13.17
C GLU A 547 -10.27 26.81 -12.29
N ALA A 548 -11.06 26.92 -11.23
CA ALA A 548 -11.38 25.85 -10.29
C ALA A 548 -12.90 25.63 -10.18
N PRO A 549 -13.53 25.12 -11.25
CA PRO A 549 -14.99 24.97 -11.30
C PRO A 549 -15.52 23.89 -10.34
N ASP A 550 -14.66 23.05 -9.80
CA ASP A 550 -14.96 22.02 -8.82
C ASP A 550 -14.96 22.52 -7.37
N VAL A 551 -14.60 23.79 -7.16
CA VAL A 551 -14.52 24.41 -5.84
C VAL A 551 -15.75 25.26 -5.59
N ASP A 552 -16.48 24.98 -4.50
CA ASP A 552 -17.59 25.82 -4.04
C ASP A 552 -17.05 27.20 -3.59
N PRO A 553 -17.49 28.31 -4.21
CA PRO A 553 -17.08 29.66 -3.82
C PRO A 553 -17.25 29.94 -2.33
N ALA A 554 -18.30 29.41 -1.69
CA ALA A 554 -18.57 29.58 -0.26
C ALA A 554 -17.51 28.90 0.64
N SER A 555 -16.77 27.94 0.10
CA SER A 555 -15.71 27.22 0.81
C SER A 555 -14.31 27.86 0.68
N VAL A 556 -14.16 28.88 -0.17
CA VAL A 556 -12.88 29.51 -0.49
C VAL A 556 -12.44 30.47 0.60
N GLY A 557 -11.77 29.97 1.61
CA GLY A 557 -11.17 30.77 2.67
C GLY A 557 -9.70 31.11 2.41
N ARG A 558 -9.15 32.07 3.19
CA ARG A 558 -7.72 32.28 3.25
C ARG A 558 -7.04 31.01 3.73
N GLN A 559 -6.17 30.45 2.91
CA GLN A 559 -5.34 29.32 3.30
C GLN A 559 -4.14 29.85 4.09
N GLU A 560 -4.17 29.70 5.41
CA GLU A 560 -3.03 30.01 6.25
C GLU A 560 -2.03 28.84 6.22
N ALA A 561 -0.78 29.17 5.91
CA ALA A 561 0.29 28.21 5.97
C ALA A 561 0.63 27.88 7.43
N VAL A 562 0.64 26.61 7.78
CA VAL A 562 0.87 26.12 9.14
C VAL A 562 2.32 25.66 9.27
N GLY A 563 3.04 26.18 10.26
CA GLY A 563 4.38 25.68 10.59
C GLY A 563 4.34 24.32 11.32
N PRO A 564 5.45 23.57 11.33
CA PRO A 564 5.53 22.22 11.87
C PRO A 564 5.19 22.17 13.37
N GLU A 565 5.58 23.17 14.17
CA GLU A 565 5.26 23.24 15.59
C GLU A 565 3.76 23.44 15.85
N ALA A 566 3.09 24.28 15.07
CA ALA A 566 1.65 24.50 15.20
C ALA A 566 0.88 23.23 14.79
N ALA A 567 1.33 22.53 13.75
CA ALA A 567 0.79 21.24 13.34
C ALA A 567 0.96 20.17 14.45
N ALA A 568 2.14 20.08 15.05
CA ALA A 568 2.42 19.15 16.16
C ALA A 568 1.56 19.45 17.39
N ARG A 569 1.37 20.73 17.75
CA ARG A 569 0.49 21.14 18.86
C ARG A 569 -0.98 20.77 18.61
N ALA A 570 -1.47 20.94 17.39
CA ALA A 570 -2.83 20.55 17.01
C ALA A 570 -3.05 19.04 17.15
N LEU A 571 -2.08 18.24 16.71
CA LEU A 571 -2.09 16.77 16.84
C LEU A 571 -2.08 16.33 18.32
N ALA A 572 -1.26 16.95 19.16
CA ALA A 572 -1.22 16.67 20.61
C ALA A 572 -2.57 16.94 21.30
N LYS A 573 -3.28 17.99 20.90
CA LYS A 573 -4.62 18.32 21.41
C LYS A 573 -5.71 17.35 20.96
N SER A 574 -5.56 16.70 19.80
CA SER A 574 -6.52 15.72 19.28
C SER A 574 -6.44 14.34 19.96
N GLY A 575 -5.55 14.16 20.95
CA GLY A 575 -5.38 12.91 21.68
C GLY A 575 -4.68 11.79 20.91
N ILE A 576 -4.17 12.08 19.70
CA ILE A 576 -3.41 11.18 18.86
C ILE A 576 -2.00 11.08 19.43
N GLY A 577 -1.71 10.05 20.21
CA GLY A 577 -0.34 9.84 20.76
C GLY A 577 -0.28 9.34 22.20
N ARG A 578 -1.41 9.19 22.88
CA ARG A 578 -1.41 8.54 24.20
C ARG A 578 -1.67 7.03 24.07
N THR A 579 -0.70 6.28 23.63
CA THR A 579 -0.61 4.86 24.01
C THR A 579 -0.27 4.82 25.50
N ARG A 580 -1.15 4.21 26.31
CA ARG A 580 -0.85 3.88 27.71
C ARG A 580 0.45 3.07 27.74
N ALA A 581 1.52 3.68 28.22
CA ALA A 581 2.66 2.94 28.73
C ALA A 581 2.11 2.02 29.82
N GLY A 582 2.19 0.72 29.61
CA GLY A 582 1.80 -0.28 30.59
C GLY A 582 2.61 -0.05 31.87
N SER A 583 1.96 0.33 32.96
CA SER A 583 2.58 0.39 34.26
C SER A 583 2.85 -1.04 34.74
N THR A 584 4.04 -1.52 34.53
CA THR A 584 4.58 -2.65 35.29
C THR A 584 4.74 -2.19 36.74
N ARG A 585 3.78 -2.52 37.58
CA ARG A 585 3.92 -2.43 39.04
C ARG A 585 5.01 -3.41 39.46
N ALA A 586 6.18 -2.90 39.76
CA ALA A 586 7.18 -3.62 40.52
C ALA A 586 6.62 -3.86 41.92
N GLY A 587 6.34 -5.11 42.26
CA GLY A 587 5.97 -5.54 43.59
C GLY A 587 7.18 -5.40 44.51
N SER A 588 7.14 -4.42 45.42
CA SER A 588 8.08 -4.28 46.53
C SER A 588 7.74 -5.35 47.58
N THR A 589 8.52 -6.41 47.65
CA THR A 589 8.56 -7.31 48.80
C THR A 589 9.30 -6.63 49.96
N ARG A 590 8.56 -6.20 50.96
CA ARG A 590 9.10 -5.81 52.28
C ARG A 590 9.61 -7.05 53.00
N ALA A 591 10.91 -7.15 53.19
CA ALA A 591 11.49 -8.06 54.17
C ALA A 591 11.19 -7.53 55.56
N GLY A 592 10.42 -8.28 56.36
CA GLY A 592 10.22 -8.03 57.76
C GLY A 592 11.43 -8.51 58.56
N SER A 593 12.07 -7.59 59.26
CA SER A 593 13.03 -7.88 60.31
C SER A 593 12.25 -8.16 61.57
N THR A 594 12.39 -9.37 62.09
CA THR A 594 12.09 -9.68 63.50
C THR A 594 13.38 -9.86 64.26
N ARG A 595 13.40 -9.18 65.33
CA ARG A 595 14.30 -9.39 66.44
C ARG A 595 14.03 -10.73 67.06
#